data_68c6d3ecc8100478470b341b2a3bbe23
#
_entry.id   68c6d3ecc8100478470b341b2a3bbe23
#
_cell.length_a   1.000
_cell.length_b   1.000
_cell.length_c   1.000
_cell.angle_alpha   90.00
_cell.angle_beta   90.00
_cell.angle_gamma   90.00
#
_symmetry.space_group_name_H-M   'P 1'
#
loop_
_entity.id
_entity.type
_entity.pdbx_description
1 polymer ?
#
loop_
_entity_poly.entity_id
_entity_poly.type
_entity_poly.pdbx_seq_one_letter_code
_entity_poly.pdbx_strand_id
1 'polypeptide(L)'
;MRYPLIDQVSTMKNNKQSKQMKKKRISKHLEQVNLFAAGIDVGSQSHYVSVPEELSDDSVREFSCFTGDLNRMADWLVEIGIQTVAMESTGIYWIPVYEILEERGLIVLLVNSRHIKNVPGR
;
A
#
# COMPACT_ATOMS: atom_id res chain seq x y z
N MET A 1 -18.49 4.85 7.34
CA MET A 1 -17.22 4.82 6.63
C MET A 1 -16.89 3.40 6.16
N ARG A 2 -16.45 3.25 4.97
CA ARG A 2 -16.11 1.93 4.49
C ARG A 2 -14.76 1.95 3.80
N TYR A 3 -14.14 0.79 3.69
CA TYR A 3 -12.81 0.64 3.13
C TYR A 3 -12.94 -0.02 1.76
N PRO A 4 -12.70 0.72 0.67
CA PRO A 4 -12.74 0.11 -0.65
C PRO A 4 -11.70 -1.01 -0.77
N LEU A 5 -12.07 -2.08 -1.44
CA LEU A 5 -11.19 -3.22 -1.63
C LEU A 5 -10.73 -3.31 -3.08
N ILE A 6 -9.49 -3.70 -3.26
CA ILE A 6 -8.93 -3.95 -4.58
C ILE A 6 -8.53 -5.42 -4.65
N ASP A 7 -9.46 -6.24 -5.07
CA ASP A 7 -9.25 -7.69 -5.05
C ASP A 7 -8.18 -8.16 -6.01
N GLN A 8 -8.07 -7.53 -7.17
CA GLN A 8 -7.05 -7.95 -8.13
C GLN A 8 -5.65 -7.83 -7.57
N VAL A 9 -5.42 -6.87 -6.69
CA VAL A 9 -4.09 -6.69 -6.11
C VAL A 9 -3.76 -7.86 -5.21
N SER A 10 -4.75 -8.34 -4.46
CA SER A 10 -4.50 -9.40 -3.50
C SER A 10 -4.21 -10.73 -4.17
N THR A 11 -4.62 -10.94 -5.41
CA THR A 11 -4.36 -12.21 -6.09
C THR A 11 -2.97 -12.30 -6.69
N MET A 12 -2.12 -11.31 -6.50
CA MET A 12 -0.84 -11.21 -7.18
C MET A 12 0.35 -11.67 -6.37
N LYS A 13 0.12 -12.40 -5.30
CA LYS A 13 1.20 -12.71 -4.37
C LYS A 13 1.72 -14.12 -4.40
N ASN A 14 1.30 -14.93 -5.34
CA ASN A 14 1.51 -16.36 -5.24
C ASN A 14 2.85 -16.85 -5.78
N ASN A 15 3.56 -16.03 -6.54
CA ASN A 15 4.75 -16.50 -7.23
C ASN A 15 5.71 -15.33 -7.40
N LYS A 16 7.01 -15.55 -7.20
CA LYS A 16 7.99 -14.47 -7.23
C LYS A 16 8.05 -13.78 -8.58
N GLN A 17 8.13 -14.55 -9.66
CA GLN A 17 8.17 -13.94 -10.99
C GLN A 17 6.86 -13.30 -11.33
N SER A 18 5.77 -14.00 -11.05
CA SER A 18 4.45 -13.48 -11.27
C SER A 18 4.22 -12.21 -10.44
N LYS A 19 4.75 -12.22 -9.22
CA LYS A 19 4.65 -11.08 -8.33
C LYS A 19 5.32 -9.85 -8.92
N GLN A 20 6.53 -10.01 -9.48
CA GLN A 20 7.23 -8.88 -10.09
C GLN A 20 6.51 -8.36 -11.33
N MET A 21 6.04 -9.25 -12.18
CA MET A 21 5.32 -8.83 -13.37
C MET A 21 4.03 -8.12 -13.03
N LYS A 22 3.30 -8.66 -12.07
CA LYS A 22 2.04 -8.07 -11.66
C LYS A 22 2.24 -6.78 -10.91
N LYS A 23 3.34 -6.66 -10.17
CA LYS A 23 3.69 -5.43 -9.50
C LYS A 23 3.95 -4.32 -10.51
N LYS A 24 4.64 -4.63 -11.60
CA LYS A 24 4.84 -3.68 -12.68
C LYS A 24 3.51 -3.27 -13.31
N ARG A 25 2.63 -4.24 -13.50
CA ARG A 25 1.33 -3.99 -14.10
C ARG A 25 0.46 -3.10 -13.23
N ILE A 26 0.46 -3.38 -11.93
CA ILE A 26 -0.29 -2.57 -10.98
C ILE A 26 0.26 -1.16 -10.93
N SER A 27 1.56 -1.03 -10.84
CA SER A 27 2.21 0.28 -10.82
C SER A 27 1.87 1.08 -12.06
N LYS A 28 1.92 0.43 -13.22
CA LYS A 28 1.59 1.08 -14.47
C LYS A 28 0.13 1.49 -14.53
N HIS A 29 -0.75 0.61 -14.07
CA HIS A 29 -2.17 0.90 -14.03
C HIS A 29 -2.46 2.09 -13.13
N LEU A 30 -1.84 2.12 -11.95
CA LEU A 30 -2.02 3.23 -11.02
C LEU A 30 -1.49 4.53 -11.61
N GLU A 31 -0.40 4.45 -12.35
CA GLU A 31 0.15 5.63 -13.02
C GLU A 31 -0.80 6.17 -14.08
N GLN A 32 -1.51 5.28 -14.77
CA GLN A 32 -2.47 5.71 -15.79
C GLN A 32 -3.69 6.36 -15.16
N VAL A 33 -4.10 5.88 -14.00
CA VAL A 33 -5.28 6.39 -13.31
C VAL A 33 -4.92 7.53 -12.38
N ASN A 34 -3.78 7.39 -11.69
CA ASN A 34 -3.34 8.36 -10.69
C ASN A 34 -1.83 8.24 -10.54
N LEU A 35 -1.11 9.22 -11.10
CA LEU A 35 0.35 9.24 -11.05
C LEU A 35 0.89 9.41 -9.63
N PHE A 36 0.04 9.79 -8.70
CA PHE A 36 0.44 10.10 -7.33
C PHE A 36 -0.13 9.05 -6.38
N ALA A 37 0.17 7.79 -6.65
CA ALA A 37 -0.31 6.68 -5.84
C ALA A 37 0.86 5.93 -5.23
N ALA A 38 0.64 5.42 -4.02
CA ALA A 38 1.62 4.61 -3.31
C ALA A 38 1.00 3.29 -2.89
N GLY A 39 1.85 2.31 -2.60
CA GLY A 39 1.43 1.04 -2.05
C GLY A 39 2.09 0.79 -0.70
N ILE A 40 1.35 0.23 0.23
CA ILE A 40 1.88 -0.12 1.54
C ILE A 40 1.61 -1.58 1.85
N ASP A 41 2.68 -2.30 2.17
CA ASP A 41 2.59 -3.66 2.70
C ASP A 41 2.68 -3.53 4.22
N VAL A 42 1.55 -3.71 4.89
CA VAL A 42 1.45 -3.48 6.33
C VAL A 42 1.80 -4.77 7.08
N GLY A 43 2.81 -4.68 7.93
CA GLY A 43 3.20 -5.79 8.79
C GLY A 43 2.89 -5.49 10.26
N SER A 44 3.17 -6.46 11.11
CA SER A 44 2.90 -6.30 12.54
C SER A 44 3.90 -5.39 13.22
N GLN A 45 5.11 -5.31 12.70
CA GLN A 45 6.18 -4.52 13.34
C GLN A 45 6.70 -3.41 12.43
N SER A 46 6.63 -3.61 11.13
CA SER A 46 7.10 -2.60 10.20
C SER A 46 6.28 -2.68 8.92
N HIS A 47 6.35 -1.61 8.15
CA HIS A 47 5.60 -1.44 6.91
C HIS A 47 6.54 -1.06 5.80
N TYR A 48 6.29 -1.56 4.61
CA TYR A 48 7.06 -1.22 3.42
C TYR A 48 6.20 -0.38 2.49
N VAL A 49 6.71 0.78 2.12
CA VAL A 49 5.97 1.75 1.32
C VAL A 49 6.67 1.92 -0.02
N SER A 50 5.90 1.71 -1.10
CA SER A 50 6.40 1.87 -2.47
C SER A 50 5.77 3.09 -3.11
N VAL A 51 6.58 3.90 -3.77
CA VAL A 51 6.11 5.10 -4.47
C VAL A 51 6.70 5.11 -5.87
N PRO A 52 6.12 5.90 -6.79
CA PRO A 52 6.70 6.03 -8.13
C PRO A 52 8.12 6.59 -8.07
N GLU A 53 8.98 6.04 -8.91
CA GLU A 53 10.38 6.44 -8.93
C GLU A 53 10.54 7.91 -9.32
N GLU A 54 9.59 8.44 -10.06
CA GLU A 54 9.62 9.83 -10.48
C GLU A 54 9.43 10.79 -9.31
N LEU A 55 8.85 10.32 -8.22
CA LEU A 55 8.53 11.20 -7.09
C LEU A 55 9.58 11.16 -5.98
N SER A 56 10.42 10.15 -5.96
CA SER A 56 11.41 10.02 -4.88
C SER A 56 12.57 9.16 -5.34
N ASP A 57 13.78 9.54 -4.93
CA ASP A 57 14.97 8.73 -5.20
C ASP A 57 14.87 7.38 -4.49
N ASP A 58 14.25 7.36 -3.32
CA ASP A 58 13.94 6.12 -2.61
C ASP A 58 12.53 5.70 -2.98
N SER A 59 12.40 4.75 -3.89
CA SER A 59 11.07 4.29 -4.29
C SER A 59 10.45 3.31 -3.30
N VAL A 60 11.24 2.78 -2.38
CA VAL A 60 10.74 1.87 -1.33
C VAL A 60 11.38 2.27 -0.01
N ARG A 61 10.55 2.47 1.02
CA ARG A 61 11.02 2.77 2.37
C ARG A 61 10.33 1.89 3.38
N GLU A 62 11.06 1.58 4.44
CA GLU A 62 10.51 0.85 5.57
C GLU A 62 10.26 1.80 6.72
N PHE A 63 9.10 1.64 7.38
CA PHE A 63 8.75 2.41 8.58
C PHE A 63 8.31 1.45 9.66
N SER A 64 8.62 1.75 10.91
CA SER A 64 8.16 0.94 12.02
C SER A 64 6.69 1.21 12.32
N CYS A 65 6.11 0.39 13.19
CA CYS A 65 4.72 0.54 13.58
C CYS A 65 4.50 1.62 14.65
N PHE A 66 5.56 2.24 15.15
CA PHE A 66 5.42 3.26 16.18
C PHE A 66 4.83 4.55 15.60
N THR A 67 4.06 5.24 16.41
CA THR A 67 3.34 6.44 15.98
C THR A 67 4.25 7.48 15.34
N GLY A 68 5.43 7.68 15.90
CA GLY A 68 6.37 8.64 15.33
C GLY A 68 6.75 8.29 13.90
N ASP A 69 7.01 7.02 13.64
CA ASP A 69 7.35 6.56 12.30
C ASP A 69 6.16 6.63 11.36
N LEU A 70 4.97 6.31 11.85
CA LEU A 70 3.77 6.41 11.02
C LEU A 70 3.52 7.85 10.60
N ASN A 71 3.77 8.80 11.49
CA ASN A 71 3.64 10.21 11.15
C ASN A 71 4.70 10.64 10.14
N ARG A 72 5.92 10.15 10.28
CA ARG A 72 6.98 10.43 9.30
C ARG A 72 6.63 9.87 7.94
N MET A 73 6.06 8.66 7.91
CA MET A 73 5.61 8.06 6.67
C MET A 73 4.55 8.92 6.00
N ALA A 74 3.55 9.34 6.76
CA ALA A 74 2.48 10.16 6.23
C ALA A 74 3.00 11.51 5.76
N ASP A 75 3.91 12.12 6.52
CA ASP A 75 4.54 13.39 6.12
C ASP A 75 5.28 13.24 4.81
N TRP A 76 6.05 12.17 4.67
CA TRP A 76 6.79 11.91 3.45
C TRP A 76 5.87 11.74 2.25
N LEU A 77 4.80 10.96 2.42
CA LEU A 77 3.86 10.73 1.32
C LEU A 77 3.19 12.04 0.87
N VAL A 78 2.79 12.86 1.83
CA VAL A 78 2.20 14.16 1.50
C VAL A 78 3.23 15.05 0.81
N GLU A 79 4.45 15.06 1.32
CA GLU A 79 5.50 15.91 0.80
C GLU A 79 5.83 15.62 -0.66
N ILE A 80 5.86 14.35 -1.04
CA ILE A 80 6.15 13.97 -2.42
C ILE A 80 4.92 13.98 -3.32
N GLY A 81 3.75 14.34 -2.78
CA GLY A 81 2.57 14.55 -3.59
C GLY A 81 1.65 13.36 -3.75
N ILE A 82 1.82 12.33 -2.94
CA ILE A 82 0.94 11.16 -3.02
C ILE A 82 -0.48 11.56 -2.64
N GLN A 83 -1.45 11.07 -3.41
CA GLN A 83 -2.87 11.34 -3.20
C GLN A 83 -3.64 10.10 -2.80
N THR A 84 -3.24 8.95 -3.32
CA THR A 84 -3.94 7.69 -3.11
C THR A 84 -2.96 6.63 -2.61
N VAL A 85 -3.39 5.84 -1.64
CA VAL A 85 -2.56 4.77 -1.09
C VAL A 85 -3.36 3.47 -1.13
N ALA A 86 -2.80 2.47 -1.79
CA ALA A 86 -3.33 1.11 -1.74
C ALA A 86 -2.58 0.37 -0.64
N MET A 87 -3.31 -0.22 0.28
CA MET A 87 -2.73 -0.80 1.47
C MET A 87 -3.19 -2.23 1.63
N GLU A 88 -2.25 -3.12 1.93
CA GLU A 88 -2.54 -4.51 2.18
C GLU A 88 -2.06 -4.90 3.57
N SER A 89 -2.87 -5.67 4.28
CA SER A 89 -2.54 -6.08 5.63
C SER A 89 -3.21 -7.39 5.97
N THR A 90 -2.53 -8.20 6.80
CA THR A 90 -3.16 -9.32 7.46
C THR A 90 -3.52 -8.86 8.87
N GLY A 91 -4.70 -9.22 9.36
CA GLY A 91 -5.12 -8.81 10.69
C GLY A 91 -5.49 -7.34 10.76
N ILE A 92 -5.20 -6.74 11.91
CA ILE A 92 -5.69 -5.40 12.25
C ILE A 92 -4.61 -4.32 12.20
N TYR A 93 -3.41 -4.67 11.76
CA TYR A 93 -2.28 -3.73 11.84
C TYR A 93 -2.42 -2.55 10.88
N TRP A 94 -3.37 -2.63 9.95
CA TRP A 94 -3.64 -1.54 9.01
C TRP A 94 -4.37 -0.36 9.66
N ILE A 95 -5.05 -0.59 10.78
CA ILE A 95 -5.95 0.42 11.34
C ILE A 95 -5.25 1.72 11.71
N PRO A 96 -4.16 1.72 12.49
CA PRO A 96 -3.49 3.00 12.78
C PRO A 96 -2.88 3.65 11.55
N VAL A 97 -2.42 2.85 10.60
CA VAL A 97 -1.89 3.39 9.35
C VAL A 97 -2.99 4.11 8.58
N TYR A 98 -4.12 3.46 8.45
CA TYR A 98 -5.27 4.03 7.74
C TYR A 98 -5.71 5.36 8.37
N GLU A 99 -5.80 5.37 9.69
CA GLU A 99 -6.29 6.55 10.40
C GLU A 99 -5.37 7.75 10.18
N ILE A 100 -4.06 7.53 10.27
CA ILE A 100 -3.10 8.61 10.08
C ILE A 100 -3.13 9.13 8.65
N LEU A 101 -3.19 8.23 7.67
CA LEU A 101 -3.20 8.63 6.28
C LEU A 101 -4.49 9.38 5.94
N GLU A 102 -5.61 8.91 6.45
CA GLU A 102 -6.90 9.57 6.20
C GLU A 102 -6.92 10.96 6.81
N GLU A 103 -6.38 11.11 7.99
CA GLU A 103 -6.29 12.42 8.64
C GLU A 103 -5.50 13.43 7.81
N ARG A 104 -4.54 12.94 7.02
CA ARG A 104 -3.73 13.81 6.16
C ARG A 104 -4.41 14.06 4.83
N GLY A 105 -5.65 13.58 4.64
CA GLY A 105 -6.40 13.84 3.41
C GLY A 105 -6.10 12.88 2.28
N LEU A 106 -5.38 11.80 2.54
CA LEU A 106 -5.08 10.81 1.52
C LEU A 106 -6.26 9.87 1.32
N ILE A 107 -6.43 9.41 0.09
CA ILE A 107 -7.44 8.40 -0.24
C ILE A 107 -6.80 7.04 -0.01
N VAL A 108 -7.40 6.22 0.85
CA VAL A 108 -6.83 4.93 1.20
C VAL A 108 -7.72 3.81 0.71
N LEU A 109 -7.12 2.89 -0.05
CA LEU A 109 -7.79 1.70 -0.56
C LEU A 109 -7.23 0.48 0.16
N LEU A 110 -8.09 -0.25 0.83
CA LEU A 110 -7.67 -1.43 1.59
C LEU A 110 -7.79 -2.67 0.72
N VAL A 111 -6.67 -3.36 0.55
CA VAL A 111 -6.62 -4.60 -0.22
C VAL A 111 -7.01 -5.77 0.69
N ASN A 112 -7.88 -6.62 0.21
CA ASN A 112 -8.35 -7.77 0.97
C ASN A 112 -7.42 -8.96 0.75
N SER A 113 -6.35 -9.03 1.55
CA SER A 113 -5.41 -10.14 1.44
C SER A 113 -6.02 -11.46 1.92
N ARG A 114 -7.05 -11.39 2.73
CA ARG A 114 -7.74 -12.58 3.17
C ARG A 114 -8.35 -13.35 2.00
N HIS A 115 -8.71 -12.63 0.97
CA HIS A 115 -9.26 -13.22 -0.24
C HIS A 115 -8.30 -14.23 -0.86
N ILE A 116 -7.02 -13.93 -0.84
CA ILE A 116 -5.99 -14.82 -1.38
C ILE A 116 -5.96 -16.12 -0.60
N LYS A 117 -6.05 -16.02 0.71
CA LYS A 117 -5.93 -17.20 1.58
C LYS A 117 -7.08 -18.17 1.41
N ASN A 118 -8.18 -17.71 0.90
CA ASN A 118 -9.37 -18.51 0.72
C ASN A 118 -9.54 -19.01 -0.70
N VAL A 119 -8.57 -18.77 -1.56
CA VAL A 119 -8.63 -19.27 -2.93
C VAL A 119 -8.48 -20.77 -2.93
N PRO A 120 -9.37 -21.52 -3.61
CA PRO A 120 -9.25 -22.97 -3.67
C PRO A 120 -7.93 -23.42 -4.26
N GLY A 121 -7.41 -24.52 -3.75
CA GLY A 121 -6.15 -25.06 -4.25
C GLY A 121 -4.93 -24.56 -3.51
N ARG A 122 -5.13 -23.84 -2.46
CA ARG A 122 -4.03 -23.27 -1.68
C ARG A 122 -3.80 -24.06 -0.42
#